data_1ad71cbc675216c52289b9a0fb2bb41b
#
_entry.id   1ad71cbc675216c52289b9a0fb2bb41b
#
_cell.length_a   1.000
_cell.length_b   1.000
_cell.length_c   1.000
_cell.angle_alpha   90.00
_cell.angle_beta   90.00
_cell.angle_gamma   90.00
#
_symmetry.space_group_name_H-M   'P 1'
#
loop_
_entity.id
_entity.type
_entity.pdbx_description
1 polymer ?
#
loop_
_entity_poly.entity_id
_entity_poly.type
_entity_poly.pdbx_seq_one_letter_code
_entity_poly.pdbx_strand_id
1 'polypeptide(L)' 'MFNKLVAIEPVSLIPSAEQELHQYAEEVTLYRDIPASDDQIVRRIGDADAVLLSYTSRMGKNVIERCPNIRYIGMCCSLY' A
#
# COMPACT_ATOMS: atom_id res chain seq x y z
N MET A 1 -2.45 12.06 10.53
CA MET A 1 -3.21 11.46 9.41
C MET A 1 -2.38 11.49 8.14
N PHE A 2 -2.47 10.45 7.34
CA PHE A 2 -1.76 10.39 6.07
C PHE A 2 -2.56 11.09 4.98
N ASN A 3 -1.90 11.62 3.98
CA ASN A 3 -2.59 12.26 2.85
C ASN A 3 -3.12 11.23 1.88
N LYS A 4 -2.32 10.21 1.57
CA LYS A 4 -2.69 9.21 0.59
C LYS A 4 -2.19 7.83 1.01
N LEU A 5 -3.10 6.89 1.11
CA LEU A 5 -2.78 5.51 1.43
C LEU A 5 -3.04 4.64 0.21
N VAL A 6 -2.08 3.80 -0.13
CA VAL A 6 -2.19 2.89 -1.28
C VAL A 6 -1.91 1.47 -0.83
N ALA A 7 -2.82 0.55 -1.16
CA ALA A 7 -2.54 -0.87 -1.09
C ALA A 7 -2.06 -1.31 -2.47
N ILE A 8 -0.80 -1.65 -2.61
CA ILE A 8 -0.17 -1.92 -3.89
C ILE A 8 -0.52 -3.27 -4.48
N GLU A 9 -1.21 -4.10 -3.70
CA GLU A 9 -1.63 -5.43 -4.12
C GLU A 9 -2.89 -5.80 -3.35
N PRO A 10 -3.57 -6.91 -3.71
CA PRO A 10 -4.76 -7.30 -2.97
C PRO A 10 -4.44 -7.56 -1.50
N VAL A 11 -5.19 -6.92 -0.63
CA VAL A 11 -5.12 -7.16 0.81
C VAL A 11 -6.49 -7.66 1.25
N SER A 12 -6.50 -8.69 2.06
CA SER A 12 -7.74 -9.29 2.51
C SER A 12 -8.30 -8.52 3.70
N LEU A 13 -9.07 -7.50 3.41
CA LEU A 13 -9.71 -6.69 4.44
C LEU A 13 -11.21 -6.89 4.42
N ILE A 14 -11.81 -6.99 5.59
CA ILE A 14 -13.26 -6.98 5.70
C ILE A 14 -13.76 -5.55 5.45
N PRO A 15 -15.00 -5.38 5.02
CA PRO A 15 -15.51 -4.03 4.67
C PRO A 15 -15.35 -2.99 5.77
N SER A 16 -15.53 -3.36 7.04
CA SER A 16 -15.36 -2.42 8.14
C SER A 16 -13.92 -1.95 8.29
N ALA A 17 -12.96 -2.84 8.03
CA ALA A 17 -11.54 -2.47 8.07
C ALA A 17 -11.18 -1.55 6.92
N GLU A 18 -11.74 -1.79 5.73
CA GLU A 18 -11.53 -0.89 4.60
C GLU A 18 -12.05 0.51 4.91
N GLN A 19 -13.20 0.61 5.54
CA GLN A 19 -13.77 1.90 5.92
C GLN A 19 -12.90 2.61 6.95
N GLU A 20 -12.28 1.88 7.85
CA GLU A 20 -11.39 2.47 8.84
C GLU A 20 -10.16 3.13 8.21
N LEU A 21 -9.71 2.65 7.06
CA LEU A 21 -8.57 3.25 6.38
C LEU A 21 -8.84 4.71 6.04
N HIS A 22 -10.07 5.05 5.73
CA HIS A 22 -10.45 6.42 5.41
C HIS A 22 -10.36 7.37 6.61
N GLN A 23 -10.24 6.81 7.82
CA GLN A 23 -10.02 7.60 9.02
C GLN A 23 -8.55 7.96 9.21
N TYR A 24 -7.65 7.25 8.54
CA TYR A 24 -6.22 7.45 8.68
C TYR A 24 -5.59 8.17 7.49
N ALA A 25 -6.31 8.25 6.37
CA ALA A 25 -5.80 8.91 5.18
C ALA A 25 -6.92 9.63 4.44
N GLU A 26 -6.61 10.76 3.81
CA GLU A 26 -7.58 11.52 3.03
C GLU A 26 -7.96 10.80 1.74
N GLU A 27 -7.00 10.14 1.12
CA GLU A 27 -7.23 9.33 -0.07
C GLU A 27 -6.82 7.90 0.20
N VAL A 28 -7.63 6.96 -0.24
CA VAL A 28 -7.32 5.53 -0.12
C VAL A 28 -7.52 4.88 -1.47
N THR A 29 -6.49 4.23 -1.98
CA THR A 29 -6.54 3.47 -3.23
C THR A 29 -6.17 2.03 -2.95
N LEU A 30 -7.03 1.11 -3.33
CA LEU A 30 -6.81 -0.31 -3.11
C LEU A 30 -6.75 -1.02 -4.47
N TYR A 31 -5.56 -1.43 -4.85
CA TYR A 31 -5.37 -2.22 -6.08
C TYR A 31 -5.77 -3.66 -5.85
N ARG A 32 -6.40 -4.27 -6.83
CA ARG A 32 -6.95 -5.62 -6.72
C ARG A 32 -6.16 -6.67 -7.46
N ASP A 33 -5.07 -6.28 -8.09
CA ASP A 33 -4.17 -7.19 -8.80
C ASP A 33 -2.75 -7.04 -8.28
N ILE A 34 -1.96 -8.07 -8.48
CA ILE A 34 -0.56 -8.09 -8.02
C ILE A 34 0.32 -7.35 -9.02
N PRO A 35 1.17 -6.41 -8.57
CA PRO A 35 2.05 -5.71 -9.49
C PRO A 35 3.07 -6.66 -10.10
N ALA A 36 3.38 -6.45 -11.37
CA ALA A 36 4.25 -7.33 -12.12
C ALA A 36 5.74 -7.02 -11.94
N SER A 37 6.08 -5.83 -11.47
CA SER A 37 7.47 -5.40 -11.35
C SER A 37 7.61 -4.29 -10.31
N ASP A 38 8.85 -4.00 -9.95
CA ASP A 38 9.16 -2.89 -9.03
C ASP A 38 8.72 -1.55 -9.64
N ASP A 39 8.86 -1.39 -10.94
CA ASP A 39 8.41 -0.18 -11.62
C ASP A 39 6.91 0.02 -11.47
N GLN A 40 6.16 -1.04 -11.54
CA GLN A 40 4.72 -0.97 -11.36
C GLN A 40 4.37 -0.64 -9.91
N ILE A 41 5.08 -1.18 -8.96
CA ILE A 41 4.92 -0.86 -7.55
C ILE A 41 5.16 0.63 -7.32
N VAL A 42 6.25 1.16 -7.85
CA VAL A 42 6.57 2.57 -7.74
C VAL A 42 5.48 3.45 -8.33
N ARG A 43 4.93 3.07 -9.47
CA ARG A 43 3.84 3.82 -10.10
C ARG A 43 2.58 3.81 -9.26
N ARG A 44 2.27 2.69 -8.62
CA ARG A 44 1.09 2.56 -7.77
C ARG A 44 1.23 3.39 -6.51
N ILE A 45 2.43 3.47 -5.96
CA ILE A 45 2.68 4.28 -4.79
C ILE A 45 2.60 5.77 -5.14
N GLY A 46 3.26 6.17 -6.23
CA GLY A 46 3.29 7.57 -6.63
C GLY A 46 3.80 8.45 -5.51
N ASP A 47 2.98 9.38 -5.05
CA ASP A 47 3.30 10.30 -3.96
C ASP A 47 2.65 9.90 -2.63
N ALA A 48 2.18 8.67 -2.52
CA ALA A 48 1.55 8.20 -1.28
C ALA A 48 2.52 8.22 -0.12
N ASP A 49 2.03 8.57 1.05
CA ASP A 49 2.81 8.59 2.28
C ASP A 49 2.55 7.35 3.15
N ALA A 50 1.52 6.58 2.86
CA ALA A 50 1.25 5.31 3.53
C ALA A 50 1.04 4.21 2.50
N VAL A 51 1.65 3.06 2.71
CA VAL A 51 1.59 1.94 1.78
C VAL A 51 1.23 0.67 2.54
N LEU A 52 0.29 -0.08 1.99
CA LEU A 52 -0.04 -1.40 2.51
C LEU A 52 0.35 -2.46 1.49
N LEU A 53 0.86 -3.56 1.98
CA LEU A 53 1.19 -4.70 1.13
C LEU A 53 0.87 -6.00 1.85
N SER A 54 0.82 -7.06 1.09
CA SER A 54 0.64 -8.41 1.59
C SER A 54 1.96 -9.16 1.42
N TYR A 55 1.96 -10.44 1.64
CA TYR A 55 3.17 -11.26 1.52
C TYR A 55 3.58 -11.58 0.07
N THR A 56 2.74 -11.24 -0.90
CA THR A 56 3.01 -11.54 -2.31
C THR A 56 3.96 -10.52 -2.96
N SER A 57 4.04 -9.31 -2.42
CA SER A 57 4.95 -8.30 -2.94
C SER A 57 6.02 -7.97 -1.92
N ARG A 58 7.14 -7.48 -2.39
CA ARG A 58 8.23 -7.05 -1.52
C ARG A 58 8.57 -5.60 -1.78
N MET A 59 8.75 -4.87 -0.70
CA MET A 59 9.22 -3.50 -0.77
C MET A 59 10.73 -3.50 -0.59
N GLY A 60 11.44 -3.66 -1.67
CA GLY A 60 12.89 -3.63 -1.64
C GLY A 60 13.42 -2.22 -1.47
N LYS A 61 14.72 -2.11 -1.20
CA LYS A 61 15.41 -0.85 -1.01
C LYS A 61 15.23 0.09 -2.18
N ASN A 62 15.31 -0.43 -3.41
CA ASN A 62 15.17 0.34 -4.61
C ASN A 62 13.78 0.98 -4.75
N VAL A 63 12.71 0.28 -4.34
CA VAL A 63 11.36 0.80 -4.38
C VAL A 63 11.21 1.92 -3.35
N ILE A 64 11.71 1.70 -2.16
CA ILE A 64 11.64 2.68 -1.08
C ILE A 64 12.40 3.96 -1.44
N GLU A 65 13.57 3.83 -2.02
CA GLU A 65 14.38 4.98 -2.43
C GLU A 65 13.72 5.81 -3.53
N ARG A 66 12.93 5.17 -4.38
CA ARG A 66 12.22 5.83 -5.47
C ARG A 66 10.91 6.48 -5.03
N CYS A 67 10.49 6.24 -3.78
CA CYS A 67 9.24 6.77 -3.23
C CYS A 67 9.53 7.52 -1.93
N PRO A 68 10.15 8.71 -2.01
CA PRO A 68 10.60 9.42 -0.81
C PRO A 68 9.49 9.97 0.08
N ASN A 69 8.27 9.97 -0.38
CA ASN A 69 7.14 10.45 0.43
C ASN A 69 6.59 9.41 1.39
N ILE A 70 7.05 8.17 1.30
CA ILE A 70 6.57 7.11 2.18
C ILE A 70 6.98 7.40 3.63
N ARG A 71 6.01 7.41 4.52
CA ARG A 71 6.21 7.59 5.95
C ARG A 71 5.80 6.36 6.75
N TYR A 72 5.00 5.46 6.14
CA TYR A 72 4.50 4.27 6.79
C TYR A 72 4.35 3.14 5.80
N ILE A 73 4.80 1.96 6.18
CA ILE A 73 4.59 0.74 5.41
C ILE A 73 3.95 -0.28 6.34
N GLY A 74 2.77 -0.74 5.99
CA GLY A 74 2.06 -1.74 6.75
C GLY A 74 1.94 -3.03 5.97
N MET A 75 2.06 -4.16 6.64
CA MET A 75 1.88 -5.45 6.02
C MET A 75 0.56 -6.05 6.47
N CYS A 76 -0.32 -6.29 5.52
CA CYS A 76 -1.60 -6.91 5.78
C CYS A 76 -1.54 -8.36 5.33
N CYS A 77 -1.13 -9.24 6.18
CA CYS A 77 -1.12 -10.66 5.84
C CYS A 77 -2.08 -11.41 6.73
N SER A 78 -2.78 -12.32 6.14
CA SER A 78 -3.64 -13.22 6.87
C SER A 78 -2.82 -14.41 7.30
N LEU A 79 -2.84 -14.66 8.57
CA LEU A 79 -2.12 -15.79 9.12
C LEU A 79 -3.11 -16.83 9.59
N TYR A 80 -3.17 -17.88 8.90
CA TYR A 80 -3.88 -19.07 9.32
C TYR A 80 -3.88 -20.10 8.32
#